data_b325221a87136a0a66e833b4dd948aec
#
_entry.id   b325221a87136a0a66e833b4dd948aec
#
_cell.length_a   1.000
_cell.length_b   1.000
_cell.length_c   1.000
_cell.angle_alpha   90.00
_cell.angle_beta   90.00
_cell.angle_gamma   90.00
#
_symmetry.space_group_name_H-M   'P 1'
#
loop_
_entity.id
_entity.type
_entity.pdbx_description
1 polymer ?
#
loop_
_entity_poly.entity_id
_entity_poly.type
_entity_poly.pdbx_seq_one_letter_code
_entity_poly.pdbx_strand_id
1 'polypeptide(L)'
;MKRVYSNKIPSKIEKDNSGYYLYRWNIQEEQNTEYNGYSYYEVTVWPTLTANKILETCINELWGTDVEAKKLNDYNAALLGVLDESYIDIYKDFLQKRKELKEQVDSDFIAYEQMQDDQIVNK
;
A
#
# COMPACT_ATOMS: atom_id res chain seq x y z
N MET A 1 2.27 -10.73 -4.05
CA MET A 1 1.04 -10.47 -3.28
C MET A 1 -0.18 -10.84 -4.10
N LYS A 2 -1.11 -11.54 -3.51
CA LYS A 2 -2.32 -12.00 -4.23
C LYS A 2 -3.40 -10.93 -4.20
N ARG A 3 -4.19 -10.88 -5.27
CA ARG A 3 -5.35 -9.99 -5.33
C ARG A 3 -6.57 -10.64 -4.68
N VAL A 4 -7.38 -9.80 -4.04
CA VAL A 4 -8.68 -10.19 -3.47
C VAL A 4 -9.78 -9.77 -4.45
N TYR A 5 -10.85 -10.54 -4.53
CA TYR A 5 -11.95 -10.29 -5.45
C TYR A 5 -13.25 -10.07 -4.70
N SER A 6 -14.09 -9.14 -5.16
CA SER A 6 -15.41 -8.93 -4.59
C SER A 6 -16.40 -8.49 -5.67
N ASN A 7 -17.70 -8.71 -5.42
CA ASN A 7 -18.76 -8.34 -6.36
C ASN A 7 -19.07 -6.84 -6.33
N LYS A 8 -18.71 -6.17 -5.23
CA LYS A 8 -18.96 -4.73 -5.05
C LYS A 8 -17.65 -4.01 -4.87
N ILE A 9 -17.64 -2.71 -5.21
CA ILE A 9 -16.47 -1.88 -4.97
C ILE A 9 -16.25 -1.79 -3.45
N PRO A 10 -15.04 -2.13 -2.97
CA PRO A 10 -14.77 -2.11 -1.53
C PRO A 10 -14.47 -0.70 -1.03
N SER A 11 -14.66 -0.47 0.27
CA SER A 11 -14.10 0.71 0.93
C SER A 11 -12.59 0.59 0.97
N LYS A 12 -11.88 1.69 0.75
CA LYS A 12 -10.41 1.69 0.81
C LYS A 12 -9.89 1.41 2.21
N ILE A 13 -10.53 1.97 3.22
CA ILE A 13 -10.20 1.73 4.63
C ILE A 13 -11.46 1.28 5.35
N GLU A 14 -11.36 0.17 6.07
CA GLU A 14 -12.48 -0.40 6.81
C GLU A 14 -12.01 -0.87 8.17
N LYS A 15 -12.74 -0.49 9.22
CA LYS A 15 -12.48 -1.00 10.56
C LYS A 15 -13.19 -2.33 10.74
N ASP A 16 -12.43 -3.37 11.13
CA ASP A 16 -13.00 -4.67 11.42
C ASP A 16 -13.48 -4.75 12.88
N ASN A 17 -14.46 -5.62 13.13
CA ASN A 17 -15.02 -5.84 14.46
C ASN A 17 -13.99 -6.39 15.46
N SER A 18 -12.92 -6.99 14.96
CA SER A 18 -11.84 -7.54 15.79
C SER A 18 -10.83 -6.50 16.28
N GLY A 19 -11.01 -5.22 15.91
CA GLY A 19 -10.15 -4.13 16.37
C GLY A 19 -9.00 -3.76 15.46
N TYR A 20 -8.85 -4.41 14.32
CA TYR A 20 -7.87 -4.02 13.31
C TYR A 20 -8.55 -3.34 12.14
N TYR A 21 -7.73 -2.83 11.20
CA TYR A 21 -8.20 -2.12 10.01
C TYR A 21 -7.76 -2.86 8.77
N LEU A 22 -8.58 -2.76 7.72
CA LEU A 22 -8.24 -3.26 6.38
C LEU A 22 -7.98 -2.06 5.47
N TYR A 23 -6.88 -2.09 4.75
CA TYR A 23 -6.57 -1.12 3.71
C TYR A 23 -6.52 -1.81 2.35
N ARG A 24 -7.23 -1.24 1.38
CA ARG A 24 -7.35 -1.80 0.03
C ARG A 24 -6.92 -0.74 -0.99
N TRP A 25 -6.11 -1.16 -1.93
CA TRP A 25 -5.64 -0.25 -2.98
C TRP A 25 -5.48 -0.99 -4.31
N ASN A 26 -5.16 -0.25 -5.38
CA ASN A 26 -5.06 -0.77 -6.73
C ASN A 26 -6.36 -1.49 -7.12
N ILE A 27 -7.48 -0.83 -6.85
CA ILE A 27 -8.81 -1.38 -7.12
C ILE A 27 -9.05 -1.33 -8.62
N GLN A 28 -9.33 -2.48 -9.22
CA GLN A 28 -9.57 -2.63 -10.65
C GLN A 28 -10.93 -3.28 -10.89
N GLU A 29 -11.64 -2.80 -11.90
CA GLU A 29 -12.86 -3.45 -12.35
C GLU A 29 -12.50 -4.67 -13.19
N GLU A 30 -13.10 -5.80 -12.86
CA GLU A 30 -12.88 -7.06 -13.55
C GLU A 30 -14.15 -7.45 -14.31
N GLN A 31 -14.02 -7.61 -15.63
CA GLN A 31 -15.12 -8.04 -16.48
C GLN A 31 -14.66 -9.21 -17.35
N ASN A 32 -15.25 -10.37 -17.12
CA ASN A 32 -15.04 -11.53 -17.95
C ASN A 32 -16.35 -12.34 -18.02
N THR A 33 -16.35 -13.44 -18.75
CA THR A 33 -17.56 -14.25 -18.97
C THR A 33 -18.04 -14.95 -17.71
N GLU A 34 -17.19 -15.15 -16.73
CA GLU A 34 -17.51 -15.91 -15.51
C GLU A 34 -17.62 -15.03 -14.28
N TYR A 35 -17.03 -13.81 -14.31
CA TYR A 35 -16.96 -12.96 -13.13
C TYR A 35 -17.01 -11.49 -13.52
N ASN A 36 -17.91 -10.75 -12.89
CA ASN A 36 -17.98 -9.29 -12.96
C ASN A 36 -17.87 -8.74 -11.55
N GLY A 37 -16.90 -7.86 -11.31
CA GLY A 37 -16.71 -7.29 -9.99
C GLY A 37 -15.41 -6.51 -9.93
N TYR A 38 -14.71 -6.61 -8.80
CA TYR A 38 -13.51 -5.83 -8.52
C TYR A 38 -12.42 -6.72 -7.96
N SER A 39 -11.18 -6.36 -8.27
CA SER A 39 -10.00 -6.96 -7.62
C SER A 39 -9.13 -5.86 -7.03
N TYR A 40 -8.44 -6.18 -5.96
CA TYR A 40 -7.62 -5.20 -5.22
C TYR A 40 -6.61 -5.91 -4.35
N TYR A 41 -5.62 -5.15 -3.87
CA TYR A 41 -4.72 -5.59 -2.82
C TYR A 41 -5.31 -5.21 -1.46
N GLU A 42 -5.12 -6.07 -0.47
CA GLU A 42 -5.64 -5.86 0.88
C GLU A 42 -4.60 -6.21 1.92
N VAL A 43 -4.41 -5.33 2.89
CA VAL A 43 -3.53 -5.57 4.04
C VAL A 43 -4.29 -5.29 5.33
N THR A 44 -3.85 -5.94 6.40
CA THR A 44 -4.37 -5.72 7.76
C THR A 44 -3.42 -4.78 8.48
N VAL A 45 -3.97 -3.68 9.02
CA VAL A 45 -3.21 -2.66 9.74
C VAL A 45 -3.60 -2.72 11.21
N TRP A 46 -2.61 -2.91 12.08
CA TRP A 46 -2.84 -3.10 13.53
C TRP A 46 -1.58 -2.65 14.28
N PRO A 47 -1.65 -2.14 15.52
CA PRO A 47 -2.87 -1.89 16.32
C PRO A 47 -3.50 -0.53 16.07
N THR A 48 -2.80 0.39 15.42
CA THR A 48 -3.27 1.75 15.19
C THR A 48 -3.36 2.05 13.70
N LEU A 49 -4.19 3.02 13.34
CA LEU A 49 -4.34 3.45 11.96
C LEU A 49 -3.73 4.83 11.79
N THR A 50 -2.57 4.88 11.14
CA THR A 50 -1.91 6.12 10.71
C THR A 50 -1.44 5.93 9.27
N ALA A 51 -1.20 7.02 8.55
CA ALA A 51 -0.68 6.94 7.19
C ALA A 51 0.65 6.17 7.15
N ASN A 52 1.55 6.44 8.10
CA ASN A 52 2.83 5.74 8.19
C ASN A 52 2.67 4.25 8.45
N LYS A 53 1.73 3.86 9.32
CA LYS A 53 1.49 2.45 9.63
C LYS A 53 0.91 1.71 8.42
N ILE A 54 0.00 2.34 7.68
CA ILE A 54 -0.54 1.78 6.45
C ILE A 54 0.59 1.58 5.43
N LEU A 55 1.41 2.60 5.20
CA LEU A 55 2.51 2.54 4.25
C LEU A 55 3.51 1.45 4.61
N GLU A 56 3.94 1.39 5.86
CA GLU A 56 4.85 0.36 6.36
C GLU A 56 4.29 -1.04 6.12
N THR A 57 3.02 -1.25 6.42
CA THR A 57 2.35 -2.54 6.23
C THR A 57 2.33 -2.93 4.74
N CYS A 58 2.00 -1.98 3.85
CA CYS A 58 2.00 -2.23 2.41
C CYS A 58 3.40 -2.56 1.89
N ILE A 59 4.42 -1.84 2.32
CA ILE A 59 5.80 -2.09 1.89
C ILE A 59 6.24 -3.49 2.31
N ASN A 60 5.95 -3.87 3.55
CA ASN A 60 6.33 -5.20 4.06
C ASN A 60 5.64 -6.32 3.29
N GLU A 61 4.37 -6.14 2.93
CA GLU A 61 3.61 -7.13 2.16
C GLU A 61 4.07 -7.22 0.70
N LEU A 62 4.40 -6.09 0.07
CA LEU A 62 4.81 -6.07 -1.33
C LEU A 62 6.24 -6.55 -1.53
N TRP A 63 7.17 -6.19 -0.65
CA TRP A 63 8.60 -6.43 -0.84
C TRP A 63 9.27 -7.24 0.26
N GLY A 64 8.63 -7.40 1.41
CA GLY A 64 9.22 -8.07 2.58
C GLY A 64 9.85 -7.08 3.55
N THR A 65 10.15 -7.56 4.76
CA THR A 65 10.52 -6.69 5.89
C THR A 65 11.90 -6.02 5.74
N ASP A 66 12.85 -6.66 5.05
CA ASP A 66 14.23 -6.17 4.97
C ASP A 66 14.59 -5.55 3.62
N VAL A 67 13.62 -5.41 2.71
CA VAL A 67 13.89 -5.01 1.34
C VAL A 67 14.42 -3.58 1.22
N GLU A 68 13.90 -2.64 2.02
CA GLU A 68 14.36 -1.25 1.97
C GLU A 68 15.85 -1.14 2.34
N ALA A 69 16.26 -1.80 3.41
CA ALA A 69 17.65 -1.81 3.86
C ALA A 69 18.56 -2.46 2.82
N LYS A 70 18.14 -3.58 2.24
CA LYS A 70 18.92 -4.27 1.21
C LYS A 70 19.11 -3.41 -0.03
N LYS A 71 18.04 -2.78 -0.51
CA LYS A 71 18.13 -1.94 -1.71
C LYS A 71 19.00 -0.71 -1.47
N LEU A 72 18.94 -0.11 -0.29
CA LEU A 72 19.81 1.00 0.08
C LEU A 72 21.28 0.56 0.15
N ASN A 73 21.56 -0.58 0.76
CA ASN A 73 22.93 -1.12 0.84
C ASN A 73 23.50 -1.42 -0.54
N ASP A 74 22.69 -2.02 -1.42
CA ASP A 74 23.12 -2.33 -2.80
C ASP A 74 23.40 -1.03 -3.58
N TYR A 75 22.57 -0.01 -3.39
CA TYR A 75 22.78 1.30 -4.00
C TYR A 75 24.09 1.94 -3.53
N ASN A 76 24.36 1.94 -2.23
CA ASN A 76 25.59 2.48 -1.68
C ASN A 76 26.80 1.73 -2.20
N ALA A 77 26.74 0.42 -2.27
CA ALA A 77 27.82 -0.40 -2.82
C ALA A 77 28.08 -0.11 -4.30
N ALA A 78 27.01 0.15 -5.08
CA ALA A 78 27.14 0.53 -6.48
C ALA A 78 27.81 1.91 -6.62
N LEU A 79 27.47 2.89 -5.77
CA LEU A 79 28.12 4.20 -5.76
C LEU A 79 29.60 4.11 -5.47
N LEU A 80 30.01 3.14 -4.64
CA LEU A 80 31.41 2.92 -4.29
C LEU A 80 32.17 2.03 -5.27
N GLY A 81 31.50 1.58 -6.33
CA GLY A 81 32.10 0.73 -7.35
C GLY A 81 32.24 -0.76 -6.98
N VAL A 82 31.63 -1.16 -5.85
CA VAL A 82 31.68 -2.57 -5.40
C VAL A 82 30.66 -3.43 -6.13
N LEU A 83 29.49 -2.85 -6.48
CA LEU A 83 28.46 -3.52 -7.27
C LEU A 83 28.25 -2.81 -8.60
N ASP A 84 27.58 -3.49 -9.53
CA ASP A 84 27.27 -2.95 -10.85
C ASP A 84 26.37 -1.72 -10.78
N GLU A 85 26.54 -0.79 -11.72
CA GLU A 85 25.75 0.44 -11.80
C GLU A 85 24.26 0.19 -11.94
N SER A 86 23.85 -0.96 -12.45
CA SER A 86 22.43 -1.32 -12.57
C SER A 86 21.66 -1.28 -11.24
N TYR A 87 22.37 -1.46 -10.12
CA TYR A 87 21.75 -1.35 -8.79
C TYR A 87 21.30 0.08 -8.44
N ILE A 88 21.90 1.09 -9.08
CA ILE A 88 21.44 2.48 -8.94
C ILE A 88 20.05 2.64 -9.55
N ASP A 89 19.85 2.11 -10.75
CA ASP A 89 18.57 2.18 -11.44
C ASP A 89 17.49 1.36 -10.72
N ILE A 90 17.86 0.20 -10.20
CA ILE A 90 16.95 -0.63 -9.39
C ILE A 90 16.46 0.15 -8.17
N TYR A 91 17.36 0.86 -7.49
CA TYR A 91 16.98 1.65 -6.33
C TYR A 91 16.10 2.84 -6.70
N LYS A 92 16.40 3.53 -7.80
CA LYS A 92 15.56 4.63 -8.30
C LYS A 92 14.14 4.16 -8.60
N ASP A 93 14.00 3.00 -9.25
CA ASP A 93 12.70 2.42 -9.56
C ASP A 93 11.92 2.08 -8.28
N PHE A 94 12.61 1.48 -7.30
CA PHE A 94 12.01 1.19 -6.00
C PHE A 94 11.53 2.45 -5.31
N LEU A 95 12.35 3.51 -5.26
CA LEU A 95 11.97 4.78 -4.63
C LEU A 95 10.78 5.42 -5.33
N GLN A 96 10.70 5.32 -6.66
CA GLN A 96 9.57 5.86 -7.42
C GLN A 96 8.27 5.13 -7.07
N LYS A 97 8.31 3.80 -7.03
CA LYS A 97 7.15 3.00 -6.64
C LYS A 97 6.72 3.25 -5.20
N ARG A 98 7.70 3.39 -4.30
CA ARG A 98 7.45 3.71 -2.90
C ARG A 98 6.79 5.10 -2.76
N LYS A 99 7.26 6.07 -3.53
CA LYS A 99 6.69 7.42 -3.55
C LYS A 99 5.24 7.41 -4.02
N GLU A 100 4.94 6.69 -5.09
CA GLU A 100 3.59 6.57 -5.62
C GLU A 100 2.65 5.92 -4.60
N LEU A 101 3.11 4.87 -3.94
CA LEU A 101 2.35 4.20 -2.89
C LEU A 101 2.10 5.14 -1.71
N LYS A 102 3.11 5.90 -1.29
CA LYS A 102 2.97 6.87 -0.19
C LYS A 102 1.93 7.93 -0.52
N GLU A 103 1.97 8.48 -1.72
CA GLU A 103 1.01 9.49 -2.17
C GLU A 103 -0.42 8.92 -2.18
N GLN A 104 -0.58 7.69 -2.63
CA GLN A 104 -1.88 7.01 -2.63
C GLN A 104 -2.39 6.79 -1.20
N VAL A 105 -1.53 6.30 -0.31
CA VAL A 105 -1.88 6.05 1.10
C VAL A 105 -2.25 7.36 1.80
N ASP A 106 -1.45 8.40 1.61
CA ASP A 106 -1.70 9.71 2.24
C ASP A 106 -3.05 10.27 1.79
N SER A 107 -3.35 10.20 0.50
CA SER A 107 -4.61 10.67 -0.07
C SER A 107 -5.80 9.87 0.48
N ASP A 108 -5.68 8.56 0.53
CA ASP A 108 -6.75 7.68 1.02
C ASP A 108 -7.00 7.88 2.51
N PHE A 109 -5.93 8.09 3.29
CA PHE A 109 -6.05 8.30 4.73
C PHE A 109 -6.71 9.66 5.05
N ILE A 110 -6.33 10.71 4.32
CA ILE A 110 -6.96 12.03 4.48
C ILE A 110 -8.45 11.95 4.17
N ALA A 111 -8.83 11.29 3.09
CA ALA A 111 -10.23 11.11 2.72
C ALA A 111 -11.00 10.33 3.79
N TYR A 112 -10.39 9.30 4.36
CA TYR A 112 -10.99 8.53 5.44
C TYR A 112 -11.22 9.38 6.69
N GLU A 113 -10.23 10.17 7.09
CA GLU A 113 -10.35 11.06 8.25
C GLU A 113 -11.47 12.08 8.04
N GLN A 114 -11.58 12.66 6.85
CA GLN A 114 -12.65 13.60 6.52
C GLN A 114 -14.02 12.96 6.60
N MET A 115 -14.17 11.72 6.16
CA MET A 115 -15.43 10.98 6.27
C MET A 115 -15.81 10.72 7.72
N GLN A 116 -14.85 10.43 8.59
CA GLN A 116 -15.12 10.25 10.02
C GLN A 116 -15.55 11.57 10.67
N ASP A 117 -14.90 12.68 10.34
CA ASP A 117 -15.25 14.00 10.84
C ASP A 117 -16.65 14.42 10.39
N ASP A 118 -16.99 14.18 9.12
CA ASP A 118 -18.33 14.49 8.59
C ASP A 118 -19.42 13.70 9.30
N GLN A 119 -19.17 12.44 9.62
CA GLN A 119 -20.10 11.61 10.37
C GLN A 119 -20.33 12.13 11.80
N ILE A 120 -19.26 12.64 12.43
CA ILE A 120 -19.36 13.25 13.77
C ILE A 120 -20.17 14.54 13.73
N VAL A 121 -19.92 15.40 12.73
CA VAL A 121 -20.60 16.69 12.58
C VAL A 121 -22.09 16.50 12.27
N ASN A 122 -22.44 15.48 11.51
CA ASN A 122 -23.82 15.23 11.07
C ASN A 122 -24.67 14.44 12.09
N LYS A 123 -24.12 14.12 13.22
CA LYS A 123 -24.87 13.55 14.33
C LYS A 123 -25.46 14.68 15.19
#